data_c5e5f06a0fcf509e749db875bfe06e6d
#
_entry.id   c5e5f06a0fcf509e749db875bfe06e6d
#
_cell.length_a   1.000
_cell.length_b   1.000
_cell.length_c   1.000
_cell.angle_alpha   90.00
_cell.angle_beta   90.00
_cell.angle_gamma   90.00
#
_symmetry.space_group_name_H-M   'P 1'
#
loop_
_entity.id
_entity.type
_entity.pdbx_description
1 polymer ?
#
loop_
_entity_poly.entity_id
_entity_poly.type
_entity_poly.pdbx_seq_one_letter_code
_entity_poly.pdbx_strand_id
1 'polypeptide(L)'
;MARNVFFSFHYARDVRRIVQVRNSWVIRAKGEAQPFFDAADFEKAKDRAGGIENWIEEQLKGTSVTVVLYGAETYERDWVRHEIKRSYELKKGILAIDIHKVKDPQLGADVQGRNPLEYWQIEQNGRKVPFSSLYKTYDWVDHDGYNNMPAWIEAAAKAAGR
;
A
#
# COMPACT_ATOMS: atom_id res chain seq x y z
N MET A 1 -8.35 -6.05 17.54
CA MET A 1 -8.38 -7.07 16.47
C MET A 1 -7.56 -6.57 15.29
N ALA A 2 -6.60 -7.36 14.84
CA ALA A 2 -5.79 -6.97 13.70
C ALA A 2 -6.61 -7.05 12.42
N ARG A 3 -6.38 -6.11 11.51
CA ARG A 3 -7.00 -6.08 10.19
C ARG A 3 -6.12 -6.84 9.20
N ASN A 4 -6.74 -7.55 8.28
CA ASN A 4 -6.01 -8.09 7.14
C ASN A 4 -5.74 -6.95 6.16
N VAL A 5 -4.47 -6.76 5.82
CA VAL A 5 -4.01 -5.61 5.04
C VAL A 5 -3.26 -6.10 3.80
N PHE A 6 -3.53 -5.47 2.69
CA PHE A 6 -2.76 -5.65 1.47
C PHE A 6 -1.81 -4.47 1.30
N PHE A 7 -0.53 -4.74 1.10
CA PHE A 7 0.48 -3.71 0.85
C PHE A 7 0.80 -3.65 -0.64
N SER A 8 0.64 -2.48 -1.24
CA SER A 8 0.92 -2.21 -2.65
C SER A 8 2.18 -1.37 -2.77
N PHE A 9 3.16 -1.82 -3.56
CA PHE A 9 4.46 -1.15 -3.64
C PHE A 9 5.25 -1.55 -4.89
N HIS A 10 6.28 -0.76 -5.20
CA HIS A 10 7.23 -1.07 -6.27
C HIS A 10 8.38 -1.92 -5.70
N TYR A 11 8.31 -3.21 -5.92
CA TYR A 11 9.22 -4.17 -5.31
C TYR A 11 10.69 -3.92 -5.66
N ALA A 12 11.02 -3.79 -6.95
CA ALA A 12 12.41 -3.77 -7.39
C ALA A 12 13.23 -2.63 -6.78
N ARG A 13 12.64 -1.45 -6.62
CA ARG A 13 13.36 -0.29 -6.08
C ARG A 13 13.29 -0.18 -4.57
N ASP A 14 12.14 -0.48 -4.00
CA ASP A 14 11.83 -0.11 -2.62
C ASP A 14 11.90 -1.26 -1.62
N VAL A 15 12.26 -2.46 -2.04
CA VAL A 15 12.16 -3.67 -1.21
C VAL A 15 12.84 -3.53 0.16
N ARG A 16 14.01 -2.90 0.24
CA ARG A 16 14.72 -2.76 1.51
C ARG A 16 14.08 -1.76 2.46
N ARG A 17 13.41 -0.75 1.91
CA ARG A 17 12.61 0.19 2.71
C ARG A 17 11.33 -0.47 3.18
N ILE A 18 10.69 -1.22 2.31
CA ILE A 18 9.44 -1.93 2.60
C ILE A 18 9.63 -3.01 3.66
N VAL A 19 10.76 -3.72 3.64
CA VAL A 19 11.08 -4.72 4.67
C VAL A 19 11.11 -4.10 6.06
N GLN A 20 11.61 -2.88 6.20
CA GLN A 20 11.62 -2.17 7.48
C GLN A 20 10.20 -1.87 7.97
N VAL A 21 9.32 -1.43 7.07
CA VAL A 21 7.91 -1.20 7.38
C VAL A 21 7.23 -2.51 7.75
N ARG A 22 7.46 -3.56 6.97
CA ARG A 22 6.94 -4.90 7.22
C ARG A 22 7.34 -5.42 8.60
N ASN A 23 8.62 -5.31 8.92
CA ASN A 23 9.12 -5.82 10.20
C ASN A 23 8.46 -5.11 11.38
N SER A 24 8.22 -3.80 11.27
CA SER A 24 7.51 -3.08 12.32
C SER A 24 6.08 -3.60 12.49
N TRP A 25 5.40 -3.89 11.38
CA TRP A 25 4.04 -4.43 11.39
C TRP A 25 3.97 -5.82 12.01
N VAL A 26 4.87 -6.71 11.60
CA VAL A 26 4.93 -8.09 12.12
C VAL A 26 5.20 -8.11 13.62
N ILE A 27 6.16 -7.31 14.08
CA ILE A 27 6.51 -7.23 15.50
C ILE A 27 5.31 -6.76 16.32
N ARG A 28 4.59 -5.76 15.85
CA ARG A 28 3.44 -5.20 16.57
C ARG A 28 2.19 -6.06 16.50
N ALA A 29 2.05 -6.85 15.48
CA ALA A 29 0.91 -7.76 15.34
C ALA A 29 1.00 -8.97 16.27
N LYS A 30 2.05 -9.11 17.05
CA LYS A 30 2.24 -10.17 18.07
C LYS A 30 1.97 -11.58 17.57
N GLY A 31 2.49 -11.89 16.40
CA GLY A 31 2.36 -13.21 15.81
C GLY A 31 1.06 -13.48 15.06
N GLU A 32 0.15 -12.54 14.98
CA GLU A 32 -1.00 -12.68 14.10
C GLU A 32 -0.50 -12.62 12.64
N ALA A 33 -0.91 -13.60 11.85
CA ALA A 33 -0.51 -13.66 10.45
C ALA A 33 -1.08 -12.46 9.70
N GLN A 34 -0.21 -11.60 9.23
CA GLN A 34 -0.61 -10.47 8.38
C GLN A 34 -0.18 -10.80 6.96
N PRO A 35 -1.10 -10.77 5.99
CA PRO A 35 -0.70 -10.96 4.61
C PRO A 35 0.21 -9.80 4.21
N PHE A 36 1.46 -10.12 3.99
CA PHE A 36 2.44 -9.19 3.47
C PHE A 36 3.11 -9.83 2.27
N PHE A 37 3.13 -9.11 1.20
CA PHE A 37 3.62 -9.53 -0.08
C PHE A 37 5.14 -9.48 -0.12
N ASP A 38 5.79 -10.56 -0.42
CA ASP A 38 7.24 -10.57 -0.58
C ASP A 38 7.67 -11.00 -1.99
N ALA A 39 8.98 -10.95 -2.23
CA ALA A 39 9.56 -11.28 -3.53
C ALA A 39 9.23 -12.68 -4.01
N ALA A 40 9.30 -13.62 -3.10
CA ALA A 40 9.05 -15.02 -3.44
C ALA A 40 7.61 -15.23 -3.88
N ASP A 41 6.68 -14.57 -3.20
CA ASP A 41 5.27 -14.65 -3.56
C ASP A 41 5.00 -14.00 -4.92
N PHE A 42 5.63 -12.85 -5.18
CA PHE A 42 5.49 -12.17 -6.46
C PHE A 42 6.04 -13.01 -7.62
N GLU A 43 7.23 -13.57 -7.46
CA GLU A 43 7.83 -14.42 -8.50
C GLU A 43 7.00 -15.68 -8.77
N LYS A 44 6.46 -16.30 -7.72
CA LYS A 44 5.55 -17.44 -7.87
C LYS A 44 4.26 -17.06 -8.58
N ALA A 45 3.74 -15.87 -8.30
CA ALA A 45 2.49 -15.39 -8.91
C ALA A 45 2.61 -15.19 -10.41
N LYS A 46 3.79 -14.78 -10.90
CA LYS A 46 4.03 -14.60 -12.34
C LYS A 46 3.81 -15.88 -13.15
N ASP A 47 4.10 -17.03 -12.55
CA ASP A 47 4.04 -18.33 -13.22
C ASP A 47 2.69 -19.04 -13.04
N ARG A 48 1.75 -18.46 -12.30
CA ARG A 48 0.43 -19.05 -12.08
C ARG A 48 -0.49 -18.85 -13.29
N ALA A 49 -1.44 -19.76 -13.45
CA ALA A 49 -2.52 -19.60 -14.42
C ALA A 49 -3.30 -18.31 -14.13
N GLY A 50 -3.45 -17.44 -15.13
CA GLY A 50 -4.03 -16.11 -14.96
C GLY A 50 -3.04 -15.08 -14.45
N GLY A 51 -1.84 -15.49 -14.07
CA GLY A 51 -0.72 -14.62 -13.73
C GLY A 51 -0.94 -13.77 -12.50
N ILE A 52 -0.29 -12.63 -12.51
CA ILE A 52 -0.31 -11.64 -11.43
C ILE A 52 -1.71 -11.10 -11.14
N GLU A 53 -2.54 -10.92 -12.16
CA GLU A 53 -3.89 -10.37 -11.98
C GLU A 53 -4.73 -11.24 -11.06
N ASN A 54 -4.76 -12.55 -11.27
CA ASN A 54 -5.50 -13.47 -10.41
C ASN A 54 -4.95 -13.49 -8.99
N TRP A 55 -3.64 -13.47 -8.86
CA TRP A 55 -3.00 -13.45 -7.55
C TRP A 55 -3.38 -12.18 -6.76
N ILE A 56 -3.31 -11.02 -7.41
CA ILE A 56 -3.69 -9.74 -6.82
C ILE A 56 -5.15 -9.78 -6.38
N GLU A 57 -6.04 -10.28 -7.24
CA GLU A 57 -7.47 -10.35 -6.94
C GLU A 57 -7.75 -11.21 -5.70
N GLU A 58 -7.07 -12.33 -5.55
CA GLU A 58 -7.19 -13.18 -4.37
C GLU A 58 -6.75 -12.46 -3.10
N GLN A 59 -5.64 -11.73 -3.16
CA GLN A 59 -5.14 -10.97 -2.02
C GLN A 59 -6.07 -9.83 -1.65
N LEU A 60 -6.59 -9.11 -2.63
CA LEU A 60 -7.49 -7.99 -2.39
C LEU A 60 -8.80 -8.43 -1.73
N LYS A 61 -9.35 -9.55 -2.14
CA LYS A 61 -10.62 -10.05 -1.59
C LYS A 61 -10.52 -10.42 -0.12
N GLY A 62 -9.37 -10.89 0.33
CA GLY A 62 -9.17 -11.33 1.71
C GLY A 62 -8.78 -10.22 2.67
N THR A 63 -8.68 -8.97 2.21
CA THR A 63 -8.18 -7.86 3.01
C THR A 63 -9.18 -6.71 3.11
N SER A 64 -9.13 -5.98 4.23
CA SER A 64 -10.04 -4.86 4.52
C SER A 64 -9.45 -3.53 4.08
N VAL A 65 -8.14 -3.42 4.02
CA VAL A 65 -7.43 -2.16 3.76
C VAL A 65 -6.29 -2.43 2.77
N THR A 66 -6.10 -1.51 1.85
CA THR A 66 -4.93 -1.46 0.98
C THR A 66 -4.05 -0.30 1.41
N VAL A 67 -2.81 -0.60 1.76
CA VAL A 67 -1.80 0.41 2.10
C VAL A 67 -0.84 0.54 0.92
N VAL A 68 -0.79 1.72 0.32
CA VAL A 68 0.14 2.02 -0.77
C VAL A 68 1.42 2.58 -0.17
N LEU A 69 2.49 1.81 -0.23
CA LEU A 69 3.82 2.26 0.22
C LEU A 69 4.55 2.78 -1.01
N TYR A 70 4.75 4.10 -1.11
CA TYR A 70 5.30 4.66 -2.33
C TYR A 70 6.62 5.38 -2.13
N GLY A 71 7.49 5.19 -3.11
CA GLY A 71 8.79 5.85 -3.22
C GLY A 71 8.88 6.65 -4.51
N ALA A 72 10.11 6.81 -5.01
CA ALA A 72 10.42 7.69 -6.14
C ALA A 72 9.71 7.32 -7.44
N GLU A 73 9.48 6.02 -7.69
CA GLU A 73 8.98 5.55 -8.99
C GLU A 73 7.67 4.76 -8.92
N THR A 74 7.05 4.69 -7.76
CA THR A 74 5.83 3.89 -7.56
C THR A 74 4.65 4.39 -8.41
N TYR A 75 4.56 5.70 -8.59
CA TYR A 75 3.49 6.32 -9.37
C TYR A 75 3.36 5.73 -10.77
N GLU A 76 4.47 5.34 -11.39
CA GLU A 76 4.52 4.85 -12.77
C GLU A 76 4.23 3.36 -12.91
N ARG A 77 4.01 2.64 -11.80
CA ARG A 77 3.81 1.19 -11.84
C ARG A 77 2.35 0.85 -12.14
N ASP A 78 2.13 0.18 -13.26
CA ASP A 78 0.79 -0.22 -13.70
C ASP A 78 0.09 -1.12 -12.69
N TRP A 79 0.83 -2.04 -12.07
CA TRP A 79 0.25 -2.94 -11.07
C TRP A 79 -0.24 -2.21 -9.82
N VAL A 80 0.52 -1.20 -9.36
CA VAL A 80 0.10 -0.37 -8.24
C VAL A 80 -1.18 0.38 -8.58
N ARG A 81 -1.25 0.96 -9.77
CA ARG A 81 -2.45 1.65 -10.26
C ARG A 81 -3.66 0.71 -10.32
N HIS A 82 -3.47 -0.50 -10.82
CA HIS A 82 -4.51 -1.53 -10.89
C HIS A 82 -5.00 -1.91 -9.48
N GLU A 83 -4.09 -2.14 -8.55
CA GLU A 83 -4.42 -2.50 -7.17
C GLU A 83 -5.22 -1.40 -6.47
N ILE A 84 -4.86 -0.15 -6.68
CA ILE A 84 -5.60 1.00 -6.13
C ILE A 84 -7.03 1.05 -6.70
N LYS A 85 -7.17 0.93 -8.01
CA LYS A 85 -8.48 0.94 -8.67
C LYS A 85 -9.37 -0.19 -8.16
N ARG A 86 -8.84 -1.41 -8.10
CA ARG A 86 -9.61 -2.57 -7.62
C ARG A 86 -9.97 -2.43 -6.15
N SER A 87 -9.08 -1.89 -5.33
CA SER A 87 -9.39 -1.62 -3.92
C SER A 87 -10.55 -0.66 -3.77
N TYR A 88 -10.59 0.38 -4.60
CA TYR A 88 -11.72 1.31 -4.63
C TYR A 88 -13.02 0.60 -5.05
N GLU A 89 -12.97 -0.21 -6.11
CA GLU A 89 -14.14 -0.93 -6.60
C GLU A 89 -14.68 -1.94 -5.57
N LEU A 90 -13.79 -2.54 -4.79
CA LEU A 90 -14.14 -3.48 -3.72
C LEU A 90 -14.55 -2.78 -2.41
N LYS A 91 -14.57 -1.46 -2.40
CA LYS A 91 -14.96 -0.63 -1.24
C LYS A 91 -14.09 -0.90 -0.01
N LYS A 92 -12.81 -1.08 -0.23
CA LYS A 92 -11.82 -1.28 0.84
C LYS A 92 -11.38 0.07 1.40
N GLY A 93 -10.82 0.04 2.60
CA GLY A 93 -10.05 1.19 3.09
C GLY A 93 -8.79 1.35 2.27
N ILE A 94 -8.38 2.58 2.01
CA ILE A 94 -7.17 2.89 1.25
C ILE A 94 -6.42 4.02 1.95
N LEU A 95 -5.10 3.89 2.04
CA LEU A 95 -4.23 4.99 2.46
C LEU A 95 -2.90 4.86 1.74
N ALA A 96 -2.17 5.96 1.66
CA ALA A 96 -0.83 5.98 1.09
C ALA A 96 0.18 6.41 2.16
N ILE A 97 1.36 5.83 2.11
CA ILE A 97 2.47 6.18 2.99
C ILE A 97 3.70 6.43 2.14
N ASP A 98 4.25 7.62 2.24
CA ASP A 98 5.50 7.99 1.57
C ASP A 98 6.68 7.39 2.35
N ILE A 99 7.48 6.58 1.66
CA ILE A 99 8.61 5.88 2.27
C ILE A 99 9.97 6.39 1.78
N HIS A 100 10.00 7.50 1.02
CA HIS A 100 11.27 7.96 0.44
C HIS A 100 12.32 8.34 1.48
N LYS A 101 11.92 8.76 2.66
CA LYS A 101 12.84 9.11 3.76
C LYS A 101 13.33 7.90 4.55
N VAL A 102 12.74 6.72 4.36
CA VAL A 102 13.23 5.49 4.96
C VAL A 102 14.59 5.17 4.34
N LYS A 103 15.59 4.97 5.17
CA LYS A 103 16.95 4.74 4.67
C LYS A 103 17.16 3.31 4.24
N ASP A 104 17.49 3.14 2.95
CA ASP A 104 18.01 1.88 2.45
C ASP A 104 19.40 1.69 3.05
N PRO A 105 19.76 0.51 3.58
CA PRO A 105 21.09 0.30 4.18
C PRO A 105 22.26 0.58 3.24
N GLN A 106 22.05 0.50 1.93
CA GLN A 106 23.11 0.73 0.95
C GLN A 106 23.02 2.09 0.27
N LEU A 107 21.78 2.57 0.02
CA LEU A 107 21.54 3.75 -0.81
C LEU A 107 21.07 4.99 -0.02
N GLY A 108 20.74 4.82 1.27
CA GLY A 108 20.20 5.90 2.09
C GLY A 108 18.76 6.25 1.74
N ALA A 109 18.35 7.50 1.99
CA ALA A 109 17.05 8.01 1.62
C ALA A 109 16.95 8.23 0.11
N ASP A 110 15.75 8.20 -0.43
CA ASP A 110 15.50 8.39 -1.86
C ASP A 110 14.92 9.78 -2.11
N VAL A 111 14.69 10.10 -3.38
CA VAL A 111 13.98 11.31 -3.78
C VAL A 111 12.48 11.12 -3.62
N GLN A 112 11.76 12.20 -3.35
CA GLN A 112 10.30 12.13 -3.22
C GLN A 112 9.67 11.87 -4.59
N GLY A 113 8.79 10.86 -4.64
CA GLY A 113 8.02 10.55 -5.83
C GLY A 113 6.63 11.14 -5.77
N ARG A 114 5.91 11.03 -6.87
CA ARG A 114 4.53 11.45 -6.95
C ARG A 114 3.63 10.42 -6.25
N ASN A 115 2.61 10.90 -5.56
CA ASN A 115 1.67 10.05 -4.85
C ASN A 115 0.80 9.26 -5.84
N PRO A 116 0.83 7.93 -5.82
CA PRO A 116 0.02 7.11 -6.74
C PRO A 116 -1.48 7.35 -6.64
N LEU A 117 -1.99 7.84 -5.51
CA LEU A 117 -3.41 8.20 -5.37
C LEU A 117 -3.81 9.39 -6.24
N GLU A 118 -2.87 10.13 -6.81
CA GLU A 118 -3.17 11.22 -7.74
C GLU A 118 -3.54 10.72 -9.14
N TYR A 119 -3.26 9.46 -9.46
CA TYR A 119 -3.48 8.92 -10.80
C TYR A 119 -4.96 8.75 -11.14
N TRP A 120 -5.76 8.23 -10.21
CA TRP A 120 -7.18 8.00 -10.41
C TRP A 120 -8.01 9.17 -9.90
N GLN A 121 -9.18 9.36 -10.51
CA GLN A 121 -10.13 10.39 -10.08
C GLN A 121 -11.56 9.92 -10.31
N ILE A 122 -12.49 10.51 -9.54
CA ILE A 122 -13.92 10.28 -9.72
C ILE A 122 -14.59 11.61 -10.03
N GLU A 123 -15.81 11.56 -10.57
CA GLU A 123 -16.64 12.75 -10.71
C GLU A 123 -17.57 12.90 -9.53
N GLN A 124 -17.53 14.07 -8.90
CA GLN A 124 -18.46 14.45 -7.83
C GLN A 124 -19.00 15.83 -8.13
N ASN A 125 -20.33 15.95 -8.29
CA ASN A 125 -21.00 17.22 -8.52
C ASN A 125 -20.41 18.00 -9.71
N GLY A 126 -20.09 17.28 -10.80
CA GLY A 126 -19.51 17.87 -11.99
C GLY A 126 -18.01 18.22 -11.90
N ARG A 127 -17.36 17.85 -10.81
CA ARG A 127 -15.92 18.08 -10.60
C ARG A 127 -15.15 16.77 -10.58
N LYS A 128 -13.92 16.80 -11.10
CA LYS A 128 -12.99 15.68 -11.01
C LYS A 128 -12.26 15.74 -9.67
N VAL A 129 -12.42 14.71 -8.86
CA VAL A 129 -11.81 14.60 -7.54
C VAL A 129 -10.79 13.47 -7.56
N PRO A 130 -9.49 13.75 -7.37
CA PRO A 130 -8.48 12.71 -7.34
C PRO A 130 -8.59 11.87 -6.06
N PHE A 131 -8.16 10.61 -6.12
CA PHE A 131 -8.16 9.73 -4.96
C PHE A 131 -7.32 10.31 -3.81
N SER A 132 -6.28 11.08 -4.11
CA SER A 132 -5.48 11.76 -3.09
C SER A 132 -6.27 12.74 -2.21
N SER A 133 -7.42 13.20 -2.69
CA SER A 133 -8.34 14.03 -1.89
C SER A 133 -9.36 13.20 -1.12
N LEU A 134 -9.57 11.94 -1.50
CA LEU A 134 -10.55 11.05 -0.86
C LEU A 134 -9.92 10.22 0.26
N TYR A 135 -8.63 9.94 0.17
CA TYR A 135 -7.91 9.07 1.08
C TYR A 135 -6.73 9.80 1.71
N LYS A 136 -6.35 9.39 2.90
CA LYS A 136 -5.24 10.01 3.63
C LYS A 136 -3.88 9.56 3.10
N THR A 137 -2.92 10.47 3.15
CA THR A 137 -1.52 10.21 2.84
C THR A 137 -0.66 10.63 4.02
N TYR A 138 0.30 9.79 4.38
CA TYR A 138 1.21 10.02 5.50
C TYR A 138 2.65 9.88 5.02
N ASP A 139 3.59 10.42 5.80
CA ASP A 139 5.02 10.19 5.62
C ASP A 139 5.49 9.25 6.74
N TRP A 140 6.14 8.15 6.37
CA TRP A 140 6.57 7.15 7.36
C TRP A 140 7.49 7.72 8.43
N VAL A 141 8.47 8.51 8.01
CA VAL A 141 9.46 9.09 8.94
C VAL A 141 8.88 10.28 9.69
N ASP A 142 8.33 11.27 8.97
CA ASP A 142 7.87 12.52 9.57
C ASP A 142 6.66 12.35 10.48
N HIS A 143 5.80 11.38 10.19
CA HIS A 143 4.58 11.12 10.96
C HIS A 143 4.70 9.91 11.87
N ASP A 144 5.93 9.43 12.11
CA ASP A 144 6.18 8.29 12.99
C ASP A 144 5.32 7.06 12.65
N GLY A 145 5.49 6.53 11.44
CA GLY A 145 4.73 5.38 10.97
C GLY A 145 4.91 4.14 11.83
N TYR A 146 6.10 3.98 12.43
CA TYR A 146 6.35 2.86 13.33
C TYR A 146 5.30 2.78 14.45
N ASN A 147 4.98 3.90 15.06
CA ASN A 147 4.01 3.94 16.15
C ASN A 147 2.56 4.15 15.67
N ASN A 148 2.36 4.79 14.53
CA ASN A 148 1.03 5.27 14.12
C ASN A 148 0.36 4.48 12.99
N MET A 149 1.10 3.65 12.25
CA MET A 149 0.52 2.91 11.12
C MET A 149 -0.70 2.06 11.53
N PRO A 150 -0.70 1.35 12.67
CA PRO A 150 -1.90 0.60 13.06
C PRO A 150 -3.15 1.47 13.20
N ALA A 151 -2.99 2.67 13.77
CA ALA A 151 -4.10 3.62 13.91
C ALA A 151 -4.57 4.16 12.55
N TRP A 152 -3.64 4.41 11.63
CA TRP A 152 -3.97 4.84 10.27
C TRP A 152 -4.79 3.80 9.52
N ILE A 153 -4.39 2.54 9.66
CA ILE A 153 -5.08 1.41 9.02
C ILE A 153 -6.50 1.28 9.60
N GLU A 154 -6.63 1.37 10.91
CA GLU A 154 -7.94 1.28 11.55
C GLU A 154 -8.85 2.43 11.12
N ALA A 155 -8.33 3.65 11.03
CA ALA A 155 -9.08 4.80 10.54
C ALA A 155 -9.55 4.61 9.10
N ALA A 156 -8.69 4.07 8.24
CA ALA A 156 -9.05 3.80 6.84
C ALA A 156 -10.14 2.74 6.74
N ALA A 157 -10.05 1.69 7.53
CA ALA A 157 -11.07 0.63 7.56
C ALA A 157 -12.43 1.19 7.98
N LYS A 158 -12.46 1.98 9.05
CA LYS A 158 -13.70 2.60 9.54
C LYS A 158 -14.29 3.56 8.52
N ALA A 159 -13.48 4.36 7.86
CA ALA A 159 -13.94 5.27 6.82
C ALA A 159 -14.58 4.54 5.64
N ALA A 160 -14.20 3.31 5.39
CA ALA A 160 -14.77 2.45 4.35
C ALA A 160 -15.96 1.62 4.85
N GLY A 161 -16.36 1.78 6.11
CA GLY A 161 -17.47 1.03 6.69
C GLY A 161 -17.12 -0.41 7.06
N ARG A 162 -15.85 -0.67 7.35
CA ARG A 162 -15.37 -2.02 7.67
C ARG A 162 -14.97 -2.20 9.12
#